data_0352d20567774cca32998d09d32afce3
#
_entry.id   0352d20567774cca32998d09d32afce3
#
_cell.length_a   1.000
_cell.length_b   1.000
_cell.length_c   1.000
_cell.angle_alpha   90.00
_cell.angle_beta   90.00
_cell.angle_gamma   90.00
#
_symmetry.space_group_name_H-M   'P 1'
#
loop_
_entity.id
_entity.type
_entity.pdbx_description
1 polymer ?
#
loop_
_entity_poly.entity_id
_entity_poly.type
_entity_poly.pdbx_seq_one_letter_code
_entity_poly.pdbx_strand_id
1 'polypeptide(L)'
;EVKEALAKGGVGTGVCGPRVRTVTACQGSEVCPSGCIDTYTLAKELDERYFGRELPHKFKFGVTGCQNNCLKAEENDVGIKGGMNIEYKEDDCISCGVCVKACRQEALKMVDGKIELDAQKCNHCGRCVKSCPVDAWKGTPGYIVSFGGTFGNNIYKGEELLPLIPDKETLFRVTDAAINFFEKNANPSERFRKTLQRVGEEDFRSQLKDAYEGQ
;
A
#
# COMPACT_ATOMS: atom_id res chain seq x y z
N GLU A 1 -34.50 9.64 8.22
CA GLU A 1 -35.23 10.39 7.17
C GLU A 1 -34.32 10.73 5.98
N VAL A 2 -33.30 11.65 6.14
CA VAL A 2 -32.43 12.05 5.00
C VAL A 2 -31.63 10.88 4.43
N LYS A 3 -31.01 10.04 5.28
CA LYS A 3 -30.30 8.84 4.83
C LYS A 3 -31.20 7.84 4.10
N GLU A 4 -32.41 7.64 4.58
CA GLU A 4 -33.41 6.75 3.96
C GLU A 4 -33.86 7.28 2.60
N ALA A 5 -34.06 8.59 2.49
CA ALA A 5 -34.42 9.24 1.23
C ALA A 5 -33.32 9.11 0.18
N LEU A 6 -32.05 9.31 0.60
CA LEU A 6 -30.88 9.15 -0.27
C LEU A 6 -30.69 7.68 -0.70
N ALA A 7 -30.85 6.73 0.24
CA ALA A 7 -30.76 5.30 -0.07
C ALA A 7 -31.85 4.85 -1.08
N LYS A 8 -33.08 5.38 -0.98
CA LYS A 8 -34.13 5.13 -1.96
C LYS A 8 -33.77 5.67 -3.35
N GLY A 9 -32.99 6.75 -3.42
CA GLY A 9 -32.47 7.31 -4.66
C GLY A 9 -31.18 6.64 -5.15
N GLY A 10 -30.73 5.54 -4.52
CA GLY A 10 -29.47 4.86 -4.87
C GLY A 10 -28.20 5.60 -4.45
N VAL A 11 -28.30 6.60 -3.56
CA VAL A 11 -27.16 7.41 -3.11
C VAL A 11 -26.71 6.94 -1.74
N GLY A 12 -25.46 6.46 -1.66
CA GLY A 12 -24.82 6.12 -0.40
C GLY A 12 -24.38 7.36 0.39
N THR A 13 -24.34 7.25 1.71
CA THR A 13 -23.82 8.30 2.60
C THR A 13 -22.52 7.86 3.24
N GLY A 14 -21.56 8.79 3.38
CA GLY A 14 -20.34 8.55 4.15
C GLY A 14 -20.61 8.32 5.65
N VAL A 15 -19.65 7.76 6.33
CA VAL A 15 -19.74 7.48 7.77
C VAL A 15 -18.86 8.42 8.59
N CYS A 16 -19.30 8.74 9.80
CA CYS A 16 -18.58 9.49 10.81
C CYS A 16 -18.39 8.65 12.08
N GLY A 17 -17.61 9.18 13.05
CA GLY A 17 -17.43 8.53 14.35
C GLY A 17 -16.38 7.40 14.34
N PRO A 18 -16.47 6.46 15.30
CA PRO A 18 -15.51 5.38 15.49
C PRO A 18 -15.77 4.21 14.52
N ARG A 19 -15.47 4.44 13.25
CA ARG A 19 -15.71 3.48 12.16
C ARG A 19 -14.64 3.57 11.10
N VAL A 20 -14.56 2.53 10.28
CA VAL A 20 -13.78 2.56 9.03
C VAL A 20 -14.39 3.60 8.10
N ARG A 21 -13.56 4.52 7.62
CA ARG A 21 -13.93 5.60 6.68
C ARG A 21 -13.89 5.10 5.26
N THR A 22 -14.52 5.87 4.37
CA THR A 22 -14.36 5.68 2.91
C THR A 22 -12.89 5.62 2.55
N VAL A 23 -12.51 4.64 1.75
CA VAL A 23 -11.16 4.49 1.23
C VAL A 23 -10.86 5.63 0.27
N THR A 24 -9.70 6.25 0.42
CA THR A 24 -9.23 7.27 -0.52
C THR A 24 -8.19 6.69 -1.45
N ALA A 25 -8.33 6.91 -2.76
CA ALA A 25 -7.44 6.36 -3.76
C ALA A 25 -7.04 7.40 -4.81
N CYS A 26 -5.83 7.29 -5.36
CA CYS A 26 -5.44 8.01 -6.55
C CYS A 26 -5.97 7.30 -7.80
N GLN A 27 -5.71 7.84 -9.00
CA GLN A 27 -6.25 7.31 -10.26
C GLN A 27 -5.62 5.97 -10.72
N GLY A 28 -4.47 5.55 -10.12
CA GLY A 28 -3.84 4.25 -10.40
C GLY A 28 -3.39 4.01 -11.83
N SER A 29 -3.15 2.73 -12.16
CA SER A 29 -2.61 2.30 -13.44
C SER A 29 -3.55 2.52 -14.63
N GLU A 30 -4.86 2.58 -14.38
CA GLU A 30 -5.85 2.77 -15.45
C GLU A 30 -5.75 4.14 -16.13
N VAL A 31 -5.22 5.14 -15.43
CA VAL A 31 -5.12 6.52 -15.92
C VAL A 31 -3.69 7.05 -15.86
N CYS A 32 -2.94 6.71 -14.80
CA CYS A 32 -1.62 7.28 -14.55
C CYS A 32 -0.50 6.40 -15.10
N PRO A 33 0.37 6.89 -16.01
CA PRO A 33 1.47 6.09 -16.56
C PRO A 33 2.50 5.65 -15.51
N SER A 34 2.55 6.31 -14.34
CA SER A 34 3.39 5.89 -13.22
C SER A 34 2.74 4.80 -12.35
N GLY A 35 1.43 4.55 -12.50
CA GLY A 35 0.70 3.55 -11.71
C GLY A 35 1.27 2.14 -11.91
N CYS A 36 1.38 1.38 -10.82
CA CYS A 36 1.76 -0.03 -10.82
C CYS A 36 0.55 -0.94 -10.56
N ILE A 37 -0.48 -0.42 -9.89
CA ILE A 37 -1.71 -1.14 -9.53
C ILE A 37 -2.96 -0.36 -9.91
N ASP A 38 -4.05 -1.08 -10.16
CA ASP A 38 -5.41 -0.52 -10.26
C ASP A 38 -5.92 -0.16 -8.86
N THR A 39 -5.88 1.13 -8.57
CA THR A 39 -6.29 1.66 -7.27
C THR A 39 -7.80 1.81 -7.13
N TYR A 40 -8.51 1.98 -8.24
CA TYR A 40 -9.97 2.14 -8.22
C TYR A 40 -10.65 0.84 -7.79
N THR A 41 -10.34 -0.26 -8.47
CA THR A 41 -10.87 -1.58 -8.14
C THR A 41 -10.48 -1.98 -6.73
N LEU A 42 -9.20 -1.78 -6.34
CA LEU A 42 -8.75 -2.10 -4.99
C LEU A 42 -9.48 -1.28 -3.91
N ALA A 43 -9.66 0.02 -4.13
CA ALA A 43 -10.37 0.88 -3.16
C ALA A 43 -11.83 0.46 -3.00
N LYS A 44 -12.48 0.06 -4.10
CA LYS A 44 -13.85 -0.44 -4.07
C LYS A 44 -13.96 -1.76 -3.30
N GLU A 45 -13.07 -2.70 -3.56
CA GLU A 45 -13.00 -3.99 -2.84
C GLU A 45 -12.74 -3.79 -1.33
N LEU A 46 -11.88 -2.82 -0.95
CA LEU A 46 -11.63 -2.45 0.44
C LEU A 46 -12.85 -1.79 1.09
N ASP A 47 -13.54 -0.90 0.37
CA ASP A 47 -14.78 -0.29 0.86
C ASP A 47 -15.88 -1.35 1.04
N GLU A 48 -16.09 -2.24 0.07
CA GLU A 48 -17.06 -3.33 0.18
C GLU A 48 -16.80 -4.23 1.40
N ARG A 49 -15.52 -4.44 1.75
CA ARG A 49 -15.12 -5.29 2.88
C ARG A 49 -15.21 -4.61 4.23
N TYR A 50 -14.88 -3.34 4.32
CA TYR A 50 -14.61 -2.69 5.62
C TYR A 50 -15.43 -1.45 5.90
N PHE A 51 -16.04 -0.81 4.88
CA PHE A 51 -16.72 0.47 5.06
C PHE A 51 -17.78 0.43 6.15
N GLY A 52 -17.70 1.39 7.07
CA GLY A 52 -18.67 1.54 8.14
C GLY A 52 -18.51 0.53 9.31
N ARG A 53 -17.57 -0.41 9.26
CA ARG A 53 -17.28 -1.32 10.38
C ARG A 53 -17.02 -0.50 11.64
N GLU A 54 -17.71 -0.83 12.73
CA GLU A 54 -17.54 -0.18 14.03
C GLU A 54 -16.19 -0.60 14.66
N LEU A 55 -15.47 0.36 15.18
CA LEU A 55 -14.13 0.19 15.77
C LEU A 55 -14.00 1.11 16.98
N PRO A 56 -13.04 0.92 17.88
CA PRO A 56 -12.83 1.80 19.04
C PRO A 56 -12.59 3.27 18.67
N HIS A 57 -12.07 3.53 17.48
CA HIS A 57 -11.94 4.88 16.91
C HIS A 57 -11.96 4.83 15.37
N LYS A 58 -11.96 6.01 14.71
CA LYS A 58 -11.91 6.10 13.24
C LYS A 58 -10.68 5.38 12.69
N PHE A 59 -10.87 4.67 11.60
CA PHE A 59 -9.83 3.97 10.87
C PHE A 59 -9.86 4.34 9.40
N LYS A 60 -8.71 4.57 8.79
CA LYS A 60 -8.60 5.06 7.42
C LYS A 60 -7.67 4.20 6.59
N PHE A 61 -8.10 3.94 5.36
CA PHE A 61 -7.27 3.42 4.30
C PHE A 61 -6.92 4.51 3.29
N GLY A 62 -5.66 4.51 2.84
CA GLY A 62 -5.21 5.32 1.72
C GLY A 62 -4.53 4.44 0.68
N VAL A 63 -4.89 4.59 -0.61
CA VAL A 63 -4.35 3.77 -1.69
C VAL A 63 -3.71 4.65 -2.76
N THR A 64 -2.43 4.43 -3.05
CA THR A 64 -1.73 5.08 -4.18
C THR A 64 -1.17 4.06 -5.16
N GLY A 65 -1.23 4.38 -6.44
CA GLY A 65 -0.83 3.46 -7.50
C GLY A 65 0.67 3.23 -7.64
N CYS A 66 1.54 4.05 -7.01
CA CYS A 66 2.99 3.96 -7.15
C CYS A 66 3.74 4.71 -6.05
N GLN A 67 5.08 4.65 -6.09
CA GLN A 67 5.97 5.30 -5.12
C GLN A 67 6.00 6.84 -5.18
N ASN A 68 5.34 7.50 -6.16
CA ASN A 68 5.16 8.96 -6.11
C ASN A 68 4.24 9.39 -4.96
N ASN A 69 3.41 8.48 -4.44
CA ASN A 69 2.61 8.65 -3.23
C ASN A 69 1.77 9.94 -3.21
N CYS A 70 1.14 10.30 -4.33
CA CYS A 70 0.44 11.57 -4.53
C CYS A 70 -0.71 11.80 -3.52
N LEU A 71 -1.31 10.72 -3.02
CA LEU A 71 -2.38 10.76 -2.01
C LEU A 71 -1.85 10.63 -0.57
N LYS A 72 -0.54 10.48 -0.39
CA LYS A 72 0.08 10.29 0.92
C LYS A 72 -0.54 9.11 1.70
N ALA A 73 -0.56 7.95 1.05
CA ALA A 73 -1.15 6.72 1.62
C ALA A 73 -0.60 6.43 3.02
N GLU A 74 0.68 6.61 3.22
CA GLU A 74 1.39 6.39 4.49
C GLU A 74 0.95 7.31 5.66
N GLU A 75 0.13 8.33 5.42
CA GLU A 75 -0.48 9.18 6.45
C GLU A 75 -1.86 8.66 6.90
N ASN A 76 -2.24 7.44 6.52
CA ASN A 76 -3.45 6.75 6.95
C ASN A 76 -3.13 5.62 7.95
N ASP A 77 -4.13 5.13 8.65
CA ASP A 77 -3.96 4.03 9.61
C ASP A 77 -3.40 2.78 8.91
N VAL A 78 -3.87 2.51 7.68
CA VAL A 78 -3.25 1.59 6.73
C VAL A 78 -3.07 2.33 5.39
N GLY A 79 -1.82 2.40 4.96
CA GLY A 79 -1.45 2.99 3.67
C GLY A 79 -0.98 1.90 2.69
N ILE A 80 -1.58 1.87 1.50
CA ILE A 80 -1.23 0.90 0.45
C ILE A 80 -0.64 1.65 -0.74
N LYS A 81 0.59 1.32 -1.11
CA LYS A 81 1.25 1.85 -2.30
C LYS A 81 1.46 0.73 -3.32
N GLY A 82 1.20 1.03 -4.58
CA GLY A 82 1.57 0.12 -5.66
C GLY A 82 3.09 0.05 -5.81
N GLY A 83 3.58 -1.16 -5.90
CA GLY A 83 4.96 -1.49 -6.20
C GLY A 83 5.04 -2.49 -7.33
N MET A 84 6.27 -2.88 -7.68
CA MET A 84 6.55 -3.87 -8.70
C MET A 84 7.65 -4.80 -8.23
N ASN A 85 7.36 -6.08 -8.19
CA ASN A 85 8.39 -7.10 -8.06
C ASN A 85 9.11 -7.19 -9.39
N ILE A 86 10.43 -7.02 -9.39
CA ILE A 86 11.25 -6.91 -10.59
C ILE A 86 12.16 -8.12 -10.74
N GLU A 87 12.28 -8.61 -11.97
CA GLU A 87 13.18 -9.67 -12.36
C GLU A 87 14.04 -9.20 -13.53
N TYR A 88 15.34 -9.38 -13.44
CA TYR A 88 16.29 -9.03 -14.49
C TYR A 88 16.75 -10.26 -15.25
N LYS A 89 16.66 -10.20 -16.58
CA LYS A 89 17.16 -11.22 -17.51
C LYS A 89 18.39 -10.69 -18.23
N GLU A 90 19.55 -11.14 -17.80
CA GLU A 90 20.84 -10.69 -18.33
C GLU A 90 20.97 -10.99 -19.82
N ASP A 91 20.52 -12.19 -20.25
CA ASP A 91 20.63 -12.64 -21.64
C ASP A 91 19.84 -11.77 -22.63
N ASP A 92 18.78 -11.10 -22.17
CA ASP A 92 17.96 -10.20 -22.99
C ASP A 92 18.51 -8.76 -23.00
N CYS A 93 19.55 -8.48 -22.20
CA CYS A 93 20.04 -7.12 -21.99
C CYS A 93 21.07 -6.69 -23.05
N ILE A 94 20.85 -5.53 -23.67
CA ILE A 94 21.76 -4.90 -24.63
C ILE A 94 22.71 -3.88 -23.99
N SER A 95 22.84 -3.84 -22.70
CA SER A 95 23.74 -2.95 -21.93
C SER A 95 23.58 -1.46 -22.24
N CYS A 96 22.38 -1.00 -22.62
CA CYS A 96 22.14 0.38 -23.04
C CYS A 96 22.13 1.42 -21.89
N GLY A 97 22.04 0.99 -20.62
CA GLY A 97 22.09 1.84 -19.43
C GLY A 97 20.84 2.70 -19.19
N VAL A 98 19.75 2.54 -19.97
CA VAL A 98 18.52 3.34 -19.80
C VAL A 98 17.88 3.12 -18.43
N CYS A 99 17.85 1.88 -17.94
CA CYS A 99 17.31 1.54 -16.62
C CYS A 99 18.11 2.17 -15.47
N VAL A 100 19.44 2.28 -15.62
CA VAL A 100 20.31 2.95 -14.65
C VAL A 100 19.94 4.44 -14.55
N LYS A 101 19.82 5.12 -15.70
CA LYS A 101 19.42 6.54 -15.76
C LYS A 101 17.99 6.77 -15.23
N ALA A 102 17.09 5.81 -15.42
CA ALA A 102 15.71 5.89 -14.95
C ALA A 102 15.57 5.65 -13.43
N CYS A 103 16.56 5.05 -12.79
CA CYS A 103 16.52 4.70 -11.38
C CYS A 103 16.79 5.91 -10.49
N ARG A 104 15.72 6.46 -9.91
CA ARG A 104 15.83 7.62 -8.99
C ARG A 104 16.40 7.27 -7.62
N GLN A 105 16.47 5.98 -7.30
CA GLN A 105 17.03 5.49 -6.03
C GLN A 105 18.52 5.16 -6.16
N GLU A 106 19.09 5.32 -7.35
CA GLU A 106 20.48 4.91 -7.64
C GLU A 106 20.78 3.45 -7.23
N ALA A 107 19.72 2.62 -7.29
CA ALA A 107 19.79 1.20 -6.96
C ALA A 107 20.37 0.35 -8.10
N LEU A 108 20.53 0.91 -9.29
CA LEU A 108 21.08 0.21 -10.45
C LEU A 108 22.40 0.83 -10.86
N LYS A 109 23.37 -0.03 -11.15
CA LYS A 109 24.69 0.35 -11.67
C LYS A 109 25.05 -0.54 -12.87
N MET A 110 25.88 -0.02 -13.75
CA MET A 110 26.48 -0.81 -14.81
C MET A 110 27.95 -1.09 -14.42
N VAL A 111 28.29 -2.36 -14.33
CA VAL A 111 29.64 -2.85 -14.00
C VAL A 111 30.02 -3.86 -15.08
N ASP A 112 31.11 -3.62 -15.77
CA ASP A 112 31.62 -4.49 -16.85
C ASP A 112 30.57 -4.90 -17.90
N GLY A 113 29.67 -3.95 -18.26
CA GLY A 113 28.61 -4.18 -19.23
C GLY A 113 27.35 -4.89 -18.69
N LYS A 114 27.33 -5.25 -17.40
CA LYS A 114 26.20 -5.90 -16.73
C LYS A 114 25.52 -4.95 -15.77
N ILE A 115 24.22 -5.18 -15.54
CA ILE A 115 23.44 -4.39 -14.57
C ILE A 115 23.46 -5.09 -13.21
N GLU A 116 23.93 -4.38 -12.20
CA GLU A 116 23.87 -4.79 -10.81
C GLU A 116 22.73 -4.04 -10.10
N LEU A 117 21.95 -4.77 -9.30
CA LEU A 117 20.87 -4.24 -8.46
C LEU A 117 21.25 -4.26 -6.99
N ASP A 118 21.26 -3.08 -6.38
CA ASP A 118 21.27 -2.92 -4.93
C ASP A 118 19.84 -3.02 -4.39
N ALA A 119 19.47 -4.21 -3.90
CA ALA A 119 18.14 -4.49 -3.41
C ALA A 119 17.75 -3.64 -2.18
N GLN A 120 18.74 -3.17 -1.38
CA GLN A 120 18.47 -2.34 -0.20
C GLN A 120 18.04 -0.91 -0.56
N LYS A 121 18.50 -0.43 -1.73
CA LYS A 121 18.10 0.88 -2.25
C LYS A 121 16.83 0.83 -3.09
N CYS A 122 16.44 -0.35 -3.56
CA CYS A 122 15.29 -0.51 -4.43
C CYS A 122 13.98 -0.28 -3.66
N ASN A 123 13.20 0.71 -4.10
CA ASN A 123 11.87 0.99 -3.55
C ASN A 123 10.71 0.39 -4.38
N HIS A 124 10.99 -0.58 -5.22
CA HIS A 124 9.99 -1.28 -6.04
C HIS A 124 9.15 -0.36 -6.97
N CYS A 125 9.70 0.75 -7.45
CA CYS A 125 8.94 1.70 -8.28
C CYS A 125 8.67 1.24 -9.72
N GLY A 126 9.30 0.17 -10.20
CA GLY A 126 9.11 -0.39 -11.54
C GLY A 126 9.63 0.46 -12.71
N ARG A 127 10.40 1.52 -12.46
CA ARG A 127 10.91 2.38 -13.55
C ARG A 127 11.85 1.65 -14.49
N CYS A 128 12.69 0.74 -13.99
CA CYS A 128 13.57 -0.08 -14.78
C CYS A 128 12.79 -0.95 -15.79
N VAL A 129 11.66 -1.52 -15.36
CA VAL A 129 10.76 -2.29 -16.25
C VAL A 129 10.17 -1.39 -17.33
N LYS A 130 9.56 -0.27 -16.93
CA LYS A 130 8.85 0.64 -17.85
C LYS A 130 9.77 1.35 -18.83
N SER A 131 11.06 1.45 -18.55
CA SER A 131 12.04 2.14 -19.41
C SER A 131 12.90 1.22 -20.25
N CYS A 132 12.83 -0.10 -20.04
CA CYS A 132 13.64 -1.05 -20.77
C CYS A 132 13.14 -1.21 -22.23
N PRO A 133 13.97 -0.90 -23.27
CA PRO A 133 13.52 -0.96 -24.63
C PRO A 133 13.47 -2.39 -25.20
N VAL A 134 14.05 -3.36 -24.51
CA VAL A 134 14.16 -4.77 -24.95
C VAL A 134 13.52 -5.76 -23.95
N ASP A 135 12.76 -5.25 -23.00
CA ASP A 135 12.08 -6.06 -21.98
C ASP A 135 12.98 -7.01 -21.15
N ALA A 136 14.27 -6.69 -21.02
CA ALA A 136 15.19 -7.42 -20.16
C ALA A 136 14.81 -7.34 -18.66
N TRP A 137 14.02 -6.34 -18.28
CA TRP A 137 13.37 -6.26 -16.97
C TRP A 137 11.91 -6.70 -17.09
N LYS A 138 11.55 -7.70 -16.31
CA LYS A 138 10.14 -8.10 -16.10
C LYS A 138 9.65 -7.56 -14.77
N GLY A 139 8.35 -7.30 -14.68
CA GLY A 139 7.75 -6.75 -13.47
C GLY A 139 6.35 -7.29 -13.21
N THR A 140 6.10 -7.73 -11.99
CA THR A 140 4.76 -8.13 -11.53
C THR A 140 4.27 -7.11 -10.51
N PRO A 141 3.06 -6.54 -10.67
CA PRO A 141 2.49 -5.65 -9.68
C PRO A 141 2.42 -6.27 -8.29
N GLY A 142 2.61 -5.44 -7.26
CA GLY A 142 2.50 -5.83 -5.87
C GLY A 142 2.17 -4.65 -4.98
N TYR A 143 2.05 -4.87 -3.68
CA TYR A 143 1.59 -3.88 -2.71
C TYR A 143 2.63 -3.66 -1.62
N ILE A 144 2.89 -2.40 -1.32
CA ILE A 144 3.72 -1.97 -0.20
C ILE A 144 2.79 -1.37 0.83
N VAL A 145 2.74 -1.94 2.02
CA VAL A 145 1.78 -1.56 3.05
C VAL A 145 2.48 -0.92 4.23
N SER A 146 1.97 0.21 4.67
CA SER A 146 2.41 0.94 5.86
C SER A 146 1.30 1.01 6.90
N PHE A 147 1.67 1.00 8.18
CA PHE A 147 0.75 0.93 9.31
C PHE A 147 0.98 2.06 10.31
N GLY A 148 -0.09 2.55 10.92
CA GLY A 148 -0.02 3.53 11.99
C GLY A 148 0.24 4.97 11.55
N GLY A 149 -0.03 5.32 10.29
CA GLY A 149 0.03 6.70 9.83
C GLY A 149 -1.08 7.57 10.39
N THR A 150 -0.84 8.87 10.47
CA THR A 150 -1.83 9.88 10.88
C THR A 150 -1.63 11.19 10.15
N PHE A 151 -2.74 11.87 9.86
CA PHE A 151 -2.73 13.24 9.32
C PHE A 151 -3.76 14.11 10.07
N GLY A 152 -3.35 15.29 10.44
CA GLY A 152 -4.15 16.26 11.16
C GLY A 152 -3.26 17.14 12.06
N ASN A 153 -3.64 17.35 13.32
CA ASN A 153 -2.82 18.12 14.28
C ASN A 153 -1.42 17.49 14.49
N ASN A 154 -1.35 16.16 14.37
CA ASN A 154 -0.09 15.44 14.38
C ASN A 154 0.02 14.65 13.08
N ILE A 155 1.16 14.78 12.41
CA ILE A 155 1.45 14.09 11.15
C ILE A 155 2.54 13.05 11.43
N TYR A 156 2.20 11.79 11.15
CA TYR A 156 3.16 10.68 11.23
C TYR A 156 2.99 9.78 10.01
N LYS A 157 4.10 9.35 9.47
CA LYS A 157 4.13 8.31 8.44
C LYS A 157 3.98 6.95 9.10
N GLY A 158 3.19 6.11 8.49
CA GLY A 158 3.11 4.69 8.83
C GLY A 158 4.42 3.98 8.49
N GLU A 159 4.68 2.87 9.17
CA GLU A 159 5.87 2.06 8.99
C GLU A 159 5.60 0.88 8.07
N GLU A 160 6.51 0.59 7.16
CA GLU A 160 6.49 -0.58 6.31
C GLU A 160 7.09 -1.76 7.10
N LEU A 161 6.24 -2.71 7.50
CA LEU A 161 6.62 -3.81 8.40
C LEU A 161 6.77 -5.15 7.68
N LEU A 162 6.40 -5.21 6.41
CA LEU A 162 6.40 -6.40 5.57
C LEU A 162 7.15 -6.13 4.26
N PRO A 163 7.70 -7.17 3.62
CA PRO A 163 8.17 -7.05 2.25
C PRO A 163 7.01 -6.74 1.29
N LEU A 164 7.33 -6.49 0.02
CA LEU A 164 6.32 -6.30 -1.02
C LEU A 164 5.35 -7.49 -1.05
N ILE A 165 4.05 -7.21 -0.94
CA ILE A 165 2.99 -8.21 -0.95
C ILE A 165 2.66 -8.54 -2.42
N PRO A 166 2.70 -9.82 -2.82
CA PRO A 166 2.64 -10.20 -4.22
C PRO A 166 1.23 -10.19 -4.84
N ASP A 167 0.19 -10.35 -4.03
CA ASP A 167 -1.18 -10.56 -4.51
C ASP A 167 -2.25 -9.97 -3.57
N LYS A 168 -3.47 -9.85 -4.07
CA LYS A 168 -4.60 -9.28 -3.34
C LYS A 168 -5.08 -10.15 -2.17
N GLU A 169 -4.98 -11.46 -2.28
CA GLU A 169 -5.42 -12.35 -1.22
C GLU A 169 -4.55 -12.15 0.04
N THR A 170 -3.24 -12.16 -0.15
CA THR A 170 -2.27 -11.84 0.91
C THR A 170 -2.48 -10.42 1.45
N LEU A 171 -2.76 -9.44 0.59
CA LEU A 171 -3.06 -8.07 1.01
C LEU A 171 -4.30 -8.03 1.93
N PHE A 172 -5.36 -8.75 1.59
CA PHE A 172 -6.57 -8.78 2.42
C PHE A 172 -6.35 -9.50 3.75
N ARG A 173 -5.59 -10.61 3.79
CA ARG A 173 -5.21 -11.24 5.06
C ARG A 173 -4.45 -10.28 5.97
N VAL A 174 -3.49 -9.56 5.43
CA VAL A 174 -2.70 -8.56 6.16
C VAL A 174 -3.55 -7.38 6.65
N THR A 175 -4.48 -6.89 5.83
CA THR A 175 -5.38 -5.80 6.25
C THR A 175 -6.41 -6.26 7.27
N ASP A 176 -6.90 -7.49 7.18
CA ASP A 176 -7.75 -8.11 8.20
C ASP A 176 -7.01 -8.23 9.54
N ALA A 177 -5.77 -8.70 9.53
CA ALA A 177 -4.94 -8.79 10.72
C ALA A 177 -4.78 -7.41 11.39
N ALA A 178 -4.52 -6.36 10.61
CA ALA A 178 -4.37 -5.00 11.14
C ALA A 178 -5.65 -4.46 11.77
N ILE A 179 -6.81 -4.64 11.14
CA ILE A 179 -8.10 -4.20 11.68
C ILE A 179 -8.47 -4.99 12.94
N ASN A 180 -8.31 -6.31 12.90
CA ASN A 180 -8.62 -7.18 14.02
C ASN A 180 -7.71 -6.90 15.24
N PHE A 181 -6.43 -6.63 15.00
CA PHE A 181 -5.51 -6.19 16.04
C PHE A 181 -5.98 -4.88 16.69
N PHE A 182 -6.37 -3.89 15.88
CA PHE A 182 -6.88 -2.62 16.38
C PHE A 182 -8.18 -2.79 17.17
N GLU A 183 -9.14 -3.53 16.63
CA GLU A 183 -10.42 -3.79 17.32
C GLU A 183 -10.24 -4.45 18.68
N LYS A 184 -9.33 -5.43 18.76
CA LYS A 184 -9.06 -6.19 19.98
C LYS A 184 -8.31 -5.40 21.04
N ASN A 185 -7.38 -4.55 20.65
CA ASN A 185 -6.40 -3.96 21.56
C ASN A 185 -6.61 -2.47 21.84
N ALA A 186 -7.38 -1.73 21.03
CA ALA A 186 -7.54 -0.30 21.21
C ALA A 186 -8.50 0.05 22.35
N ASN A 187 -8.17 1.06 23.12
CA ASN A 187 -9.09 1.68 24.06
C ASN A 187 -10.12 2.56 23.32
N PRO A 188 -11.29 2.84 23.92
CA PRO A 188 -12.24 3.79 23.36
C PRO A 188 -11.57 5.14 23.05
N SER A 189 -11.82 5.67 21.84
CA SER A 189 -11.24 6.92 21.33
C SER A 189 -9.72 6.91 21.09
N GLU A 190 -9.07 5.75 21.13
CA GLU A 190 -7.64 5.60 20.86
C GLU A 190 -7.37 5.42 19.36
N ARG A 191 -6.38 6.12 18.81
CA ARG A 191 -5.95 5.97 17.41
C ARG A 191 -5.05 4.74 17.24
N PHE A 192 -5.09 4.10 16.08
CA PHE A 192 -4.32 2.90 15.77
C PHE A 192 -2.83 3.05 16.11
N ARG A 193 -2.18 4.14 15.70
CA ARG A 193 -0.79 4.41 16.07
C ARG A 193 -0.55 4.40 17.58
N LYS A 194 -1.44 5.01 18.37
CA LYS A 194 -1.32 5.01 19.84
C LYS A 194 -1.50 3.62 20.41
N THR A 195 -2.39 2.84 19.85
CA THR A 195 -2.58 1.42 20.22
C THR A 195 -1.28 0.64 19.99
N LEU A 196 -0.66 0.77 18.81
CA LEU A 196 0.62 0.13 18.50
C LEU A 196 1.73 0.53 19.48
N GLN A 197 1.84 1.82 19.79
CA GLN A 197 2.84 2.33 20.75
C GLN A 197 2.62 1.83 22.19
N ARG A 198 1.37 1.68 22.62
CA ARG A 198 1.01 1.23 23.98
C ARG A 198 1.14 -0.27 24.17
N VAL A 199 0.69 -1.04 23.20
CA VAL A 199 0.71 -2.52 23.26
C VAL A 199 2.11 -3.07 22.96
N GLY A 200 2.87 -2.35 22.13
CA GLY A 200 4.13 -2.80 21.57
C GLY A 200 3.93 -3.38 20.16
N GLU A 201 4.96 -3.20 19.33
CA GLU A 201 4.87 -3.60 17.91
C GLU A 201 5.18 -5.08 17.67
N GLU A 202 5.82 -5.78 18.61
CA GLU A 202 6.30 -7.15 18.40
C GLU A 202 5.15 -8.12 18.12
N ASP A 203 4.09 -8.08 18.94
CA ASP A 203 2.91 -8.91 18.74
C ASP A 203 2.19 -8.58 17.42
N PHE A 204 2.10 -7.31 17.08
CA PHE A 204 1.52 -6.88 15.80
C PHE A 204 2.35 -7.35 14.60
N ARG A 205 3.67 -7.26 14.67
CA ARG A 205 4.59 -7.75 13.63
C ARG A 205 4.47 -9.26 13.44
N SER A 206 4.35 -10.02 14.53
CA SER A 206 4.12 -11.47 14.47
C SER A 206 2.82 -11.79 13.74
N GLN A 207 1.70 -11.17 14.14
CA GLN A 207 0.40 -11.40 13.50
C GLN A 207 0.38 -11.00 12.02
N LEU A 208 1.08 -9.91 11.65
CA LEU A 208 1.23 -9.52 10.25
C LEU A 208 2.03 -10.54 9.45
N LYS A 209 3.09 -11.10 10.04
CA LYS A 209 3.91 -12.12 9.40
C LYS A 209 3.12 -13.40 9.16
N ASP A 210 2.36 -13.87 10.15
CA ASP A 210 1.48 -15.04 10.03
C ASP A 210 0.45 -14.83 8.91
N ALA A 211 -0.18 -13.65 8.87
CA ALA A 211 -1.13 -13.28 7.82
C ALA A 211 -0.48 -13.19 6.43
N TYR A 212 0.76 -12.75 6.34
CA TYR A 212 1.53 -12.69 5.10
C TYR A 212 1.88 -14.09 4.60
N GLU A 213 2.30 -15.01 5.48
CA GLU A 213 2.66 -16.38 5.17
C GLU A 213 1.45 -17.30 4.96
N GLY A 214 0.23 -16.86 5.34
CA GLY A 214 -1.01 -17.63 5.19
C GLY A 214 -1.21 -18.68 6.26
N GLN A 215 -0.67 -18.44 7.46
CA GLN A 215 -0.79 -19.31 8.63
C GLN A 215 -1.98 -18.93 9.49
#